data_862a57e8e2b7ec7ba807b8b8146c476e
#
_entry.id   862a57e8e2b7ec7ba807b8b8146c476e
#
_cell.length_a   1.000
_cell.length_b   1.000
_cell.length_c   1.000
_cell.angle_alpha   90.00
_cell.angle_beta   90.00
_cell.angle_gamma   90.00
#
_symmetry.space_group_name_H-M   'P 1'
#
loop_
_entity.id
_entity.type
_entity.pdbx_description
1 polymer ?
#
loop_
_entity_poly.entity_id
_entity_poly.type
_entity_poly.pdbx_seq_one_letter_code
_entity_poly.pdbx_strand_id
1 'polypeptide(L)'
;MSADFERRFGGLRRLFGVAGAQRIFDAHVVVVGIGGVGSWAAEALARSGVRRLGLIDLDHVSESNINRQIHASTATLGMSKIDAMRQRIAGYHPDCQVDVLDEFVDAENWPALLQGFRPDAVIDACDQIRAKTAMAAWARQSCLLYTSPSPRDLSTS
;
A
#
# COMPACT_ATOMS: atom_id res chain seq x y z
N MET A 1 -22.49 5.00 -11.05
CA MET A 1 -22.95 3.60 -10.85
C MET A 1 -21.99 2.99 -9.85
N SER A 2 -22.45 2.63 -8.66
CA SER A 2 -21.59 1.94 -7.69
C SER A 2 -21.13 0.63 -8.31
N ALA A 3 -19.86 0.33 -8.22
CA ALA A 3 -19.34 -0.96 -8.63
C ALA A 3 -19.99 -2.04 -7.76
N ASP A 4 -20.40 -3.14 -8.39
CA ASP A 4 -20.91 -4.29 -7.63
C ASP A 4 -19.75 -4.93 -6.87
N PHE A 5 -19.58 -4.52 -5.63
CA PHE A 5 -18.50 -4.95 -4.75
C PHE A 5 -18.50 -6.47 -4.55
N GLU A 6 -19.69 -7.05 -4.34
CA GLU A 6 -19.81 -8.48 -4.11
C GLU A 6 -19.39 -9.32 -5.34
N ARG A 7 -19.75 -8.87 -6.54
CA ARG A 7 -19.32 -9.54 -7.78
C ARG A 7 -17.81 -9.41 -8.01
N ARG A 8 -17.20 -8.30 -7.60
CA ARG A 8 -15.76 -8.07 -7.78
C ARG A 8 -14.92 -8.81 -6.75
N PHE A 9 -15.32 -8.79 -5.48
CA PHE A 9 -14.49 -9.19 -4.36
C PHE A 9 -15.07 -10.30 -3.49
N GLY A 10 -16.36 -10.64 -3.64
CA GLY A 10 -17.05 -11.64 -2.81
C GLY A 10 -16.43 -13.04 -2.84
N GLY A 11 -15.67 -13.37 -3.89
CA GLY A 11 -14.92 -14.63 -3.96
C GLY A 11 -13.98 -14.86 -2.77
N LEU A 12 -13.53 -13.81 -2.11
CA LEU A 12 -12.67 -13.90 -0.93
C LEU A 12 -13.37 -14.61 0.25
N ARG A 13 -14.71 -14.54 0.31
CA ARG A 13 -15.51 -15.24 1.33
C ARG A 13 -15.40 -16.76 1.25
N ARG A 14 -15.12 -17.29 0.06
CA ARG A 14 -14.91 -18.73 -0.12
C ARG A 14 -13.59 -19.20 0.49
N LEU A 15 -12.60 -18.32 0.53
CA LEU A 15 -11.27 -18.62 1.05
C LEU A 15 -11.18 -18.40 2.56
N PHE A 16 -11.72 -17.29 3.07
CA PHE A 16 -11.56 -16.86 4.47
C PHE A 16 -12.85 -16.94 5.29
N GLY A 17 -13.96 -17.42 4.71
CA GLY A 17 -15.28 -17.35 5.31
C GLY A 17 -15.83 -15.90 5.34
N VAL A 18 -17.10 -15.76 5.71
CA VAL A 18 -17.79 -14.46 5.72
C VAL A 18 -17.10 -13.47 6.67
N ALA A 19 -16.85 -13.90 7.91
CA ALA A 19 -16.25 -13.03 8.93
C ALA A 19 -14.80 -12.68 8.61
N GLY A 20 -14.00 -13.61 8.09
CA GLY A 20 -12.62 -13.37 7.69
C GLY A 20 -12.52 -12.39 6.54
N ALA A 21 -13.30 -12.60 5.49
CA ALA A 21 -13.36 -11.69 4.35
C ALA A 21 -13.83 -10.29 4.76
N GLN A 22 -14.82 -10.18 5.66
CA GLN A 22 -15.29 -8.89 6.13
C GLN A 22 -14.19 -8.10 6.85
N ARG A 23 -13.38 -8.77 7.68
CA ARG A 23 -12.22 -8.12 8.34
C ARG A 23 -11.21 -7.60 7.32
N ILE A 24 -10.97 -8.34 6.23
CA ILE A 24 -10.07 -7.90 5.16
C ILE A 24 -10.66 -6.68 4.44
N PHE A 25 -11.95 -6.71 4.12
CA PHE A 25 -12.61 -5.59 3.44
C PHE A 25 -12.60 -4.31 4.25
N ASP A 26 -12.77 -4.41 5.56
CA ASP A 26 -12.86 -3.28 6.47
C ASP A 26 -11.48 -2.81 6.99
N ALA A 27 -10.42 -3.57 6.67
CA ALA A 27 -9.07 -3.22 7.10
C ALA A 27 -8.60 -1.90 6.50
N HIS A 28 -7.85 -1.15 7.30
CA HIS A 28 -7.07 0.00 6.86
C HIS A 28 -5.58 -0.39 6.82
N VAL A 29 -5.00 -0.42 5.64
CA VAL A 29 -3.61 -0.83 5.45
C VAL A 29 -2.80 0.33 4.88
N VAL A 30 -1.68 0.63 5.52
CA VAL A 30 -0.72 1.62 5.02
C VAL A 30 0.45 0.90 4.33
N VAL A 31 0.78 1.33 3.12
CA VAL A 31 1.93 0.86 2.36
C VAL A 31 2.96 1.98 2.27
N VAL A 32 4.14 1.73 2.80
CA VAL A 32 5.26 2.67 2.80
C VAL A 32 6.26 2.27 1.74
N GLY A 33 6.46 3.15 0.76
CA GLY A 33 7.25 2.87 -0.44
C GLY A 33 6.43 2.20 -1.54
N ILE A 34 6.22 2.92 -2.66
CA ILE A 34 5.41 2.48 -3.82
C ILE A 34 6.33 2.16 -5.01
N GLY A 35 7.34 1.36 -4.73
CA GLY A 35 8.30 0.87 -5.72
C GLY A 35 7.97 -0.52 -6.26
N GLY A 36 9.02 -1.31 -6.54
CA GLY A 36 8.89 -2.66 -7.12
C GLY A 36 8.16 -3.67 -6.23
N VAL A 37 8.19 -3.50 -4.91
CA VAL A 37 7.45 -4.34 -3.96
C VAL A 37 6.13 -3.68 -3.56
N GLY A 38 6.18 -2.42 -3.12
CA GLY A 38 5.01 -1.75 -2.55
C GLY A 38 3.89 -1.50 -3.55
N SER A 39 4.20 -1.23 -4.82
CA SER A 39 3.16 -1.07 -5.84
C SER A 39 2.36 -2.36 -6.07
N TRP A 40 3.01 -3.51 -6.05
CA TRP A 40 2.33 -4.80 -6.16
C TRP A 40 1.58 -5.19 -4.89
N ALA A 41 2.11 -4.82 -3.71
CA ALA A 41 1.40 -4.99 -2.45
C ALA A 41 0.09 -4.19 -2.42
N ALA A 42 0.14 -2.90 -2.80
CA ALA A 42 -1.04 -2.05 -2.90
C ALA A 42 -2.06 -2.59 -3.93
N GLU A 43 -1.58 -3.06 -5.10
CA GLU A 43 -2.43 -3.72 -6.11
C GLU A 43 -3.12 -4.95 -5.55
N ALA A 44 -2.38 -5.83 -4.87
CA ALA A 44 -2.92 -7.06 -4.29
C ALA A 44 -3.97 -6.79 -3.20
N LEU A 45 -3.72 -5.82 -2.33
CA LEU A 45 -4.66 -5.42 -1.27
C LEU A 45 -5.95 -4.88 -1.87
N ALA A 46 -5.85 -3.95 -2.83
CA ALA A 46 -7.02 -3.37 -3.48
C ALA A 46 -7.82 -4.43 -4.26
N ARG A 47 -7.16 -5.37 -4.94
CA ARG A 47 -7.81 -6.50 -5.63
C ARG A 47 -8.39 -7.54 -4.68
N SER A 48 -7.94 -7.56 -3.43
CA SER A 48 -8.55 -8.35 -2.36
C SER A 48 -9.75 -7.65 -1.70
N GLY A 49 -10.14 -6.48 -2.20
CA GLY A 49 -11.31 -5.75 -1.72
C GLY A 49 -11.08 -4.94 -0.45
N VAL A 50 -9.82 -4.69 -0.07
CA VAL A 50 -9.51 -3.75 1.02
C VAL A 50 -10.04 -2.38 0.65
N ARG A 51 -10.86 -1.79 1.53
CA ARG A 51 -11.57 -0.55 1.24
C ARG A 51 -10.82 0.70 1.62
N ARG A 52 -9.77 0.58 2.40
CA ARG A 52 -9.00 1.75 2.85
C ARG A 52 -7.50 1.50 2.80
N LEU A 53 -6.82 2.28 1.98
CA LEU A 53 -5.37 2.22 1.80
C LEU A 53 -4.75 3.58 2.07
N GLY A 54 -3.63 3.60 2.79
CA GLY A 54 -2.73 4.73 2.87
C GLY A 54 -1.48 4.43 2.02
N LEU A 55 -1.09 5.33 1.14
CA LEU A 55 0.10 5.20 0.31
C LEU A 55 1.08 6.32 0.64
N ILE A 56 2.32 5.98 0.98
CA ILE A 56 3.36 6.94 1.35
C ILE A 56 4.56 6.72 0.44
N ASP A 57 4.90 7.73 -0.36
CA ASP A 57 6.08 7.76 -1.22
C ASP A 57 6.30 9.18 -1.72
N LEU A 58 7.55 9.61 -1.92
CA LEU A 58 7.91 10.93 -2.43
C LEU A 58 8.28 10.90 -3.92
N ASP A 59 8.55 9.72 -4.46
CA ASP A 59 9.10 9.57 -5.81
C ASP A 59 8.06 9.78 -6.92
N HIS A 60 8.59 10.09 -8.11
CA HIS A 60 7.83 10.17 -9.35
C HIS A 60 8.14 8.96 -10.24
N VAL A 61 7.19 8.63 -11.10
CA VAL A 61 7.31 7.54 -12.07
C VAL A 61 8.36 7.91 -13.13
N SER A 62 9.33 7.05 -13.32
CA SER A 62 10.36 7.16 -14.34
C SER A 62 10.31 5.98 -15.33
N GLU A 63 10.93 6.11 -16.50
CA GLU A 63 10.99 5.05 -17.50
C GLU A 63 11.62 3.76 -16.96
N SER A 64 12.63 3.88 -16.10
CA SER A 64 13.30 2.73 -15.49
C SER A 64 12.40 1.93 -14.53
N ASN A 65 11.26 2.48 -14.14
CA ASN A 65 10.29 1.78 -13.28
C ASN A 65 9.35 0.85 -14.04
N ILE A 66 9.20 1.05 -15.36
CA ILE A 66 8.22 0.34 -16.20
C ILE A 66 8.39 -1.17 -16.15
N ASN A 67 9.63 -1.65 -16.02
CA ASN A 67 9.95 -3.07 -16.04
C ASN A 67 9.46 -3.85 -14.80
N ARG A 68 9.13 -3.19 -13.68
CA ARG A 68 8.82 -3.87 -12.41
C ARG A 68 7.78 -3.21 -11.49
N GLN A 69 7.32 -2.01 -11.80
CA GLN A 69 6.35 -1.28 -10.98
C GLN A 69 5.01 -1.19 -11.71
N ILE A 70 3.96 -1.73 -11.09
CA ILE A 70 2.65 -1.94 -11.74
C ILE A 70 1.96 -0.65 -12.20
N HIS A 71 2.20 0.46 -11.53
CA HIS A 71 1.62 1.77 -11.86
C HIS A 71 2.40 2.52 -12.95
N ALA A 72 3.62 2.04 -13.27
CA ALA A 72 4.50 2.69 -14.22
C ALA A 72 4.13 2.29 -15.67
N SER A 73 3.82 3.28 -16.47
CA SER A 73 3.50 3.15 -17.89
C SER A 73 3.84 4.45 -18.62
N THR A 74 3.84 4.45 -19.93
CA THR A 74 4.04 5.68 -20.73
C THR A 74 3.06 6.79 -20.32
N ALA A 75 1.81 6.44 -19.98
CA ALA A 75 0.78 7.40 -19.59
C ALA A 75 1.00 8.01 -18.19
N THR A 76 1.79 7.38 -17.33
CA THR A 76 2.01 7.82 -15.95
C THR A 76 3.41 8.39 -15.71
N LEU A 77 4.28 8.43 -16.72
CA LEU A 77 5.60 9.02 -16.60
C LEU A 77 5.54 10.46 -16.06
N GLY A 78 6.36 10.74 -15.05
CA GLY A 78 6.43 12.04 -14.38
C GLY A 78 5.35 12.29 -13.31
N MET A 79 4.34 11.44 -13.19
CA MET A 79 3.37 11.52 -12.09
C MET A 79 4.01 11.09 -10.77
N SER A 80 3.50 11.59 -9.63
CA SER A 80 3.87 10.99 -8.35
C SER A 80 3.43 9.52 -8.31
N LYS A 81 4.24 8.65 -7.73
CA LYS A 81 3.94 7.20 -7.67
C LYS A 81 2.64 6.92 -6.94
N ILE A 82 2.37 7.66 -5.86
CA ILE A 82 1.16 7.53 -5.06
C ILE A 82 -0.09 7.91 -5.86
N ASP A 83 -0.04 8.97 -6.67
CA ASP A 83 -1.16 9.38 -7.52
C ASP A 83 -1.39 8.42 -8.68
N ALA A 84 -0.32 7.95 -9.32
CA ALA A 84 -0.41 6.94 -10.36
C ALA A 84 -1.06 5.65 -9.84
N MET A 85 -0.68 5.23 -8.63
CA MET A 85 -1.27 4.05 -7.98
C MET A 85 -2.74 4.28 -7.59
N ARG A 86 -3.08 5.45 -7.04
CA ARG A 86 -4.46 5.83 -6.70
C ARG A 86 -5.36 5.80 -7.93
N GLN A 87 -4.93 6.40 -9.04
CA GLN A 87 -5.69 6.38 -10.30
C GLN A 87 -5.89 4.95 -10.82
N ARG A 88 -4.86 4.12 -10.73
CA ARG A 88 -4.94 2.73 -11.12
C ARG A 88 -5.98 1.96 -10.30
N ILE A 89 -5.95 2.10 -8.97
CA ILE A 89 -6.90 1.44 -8.06
C ILE A 89 -8.34 1.89 -8.38
N ALA A 90 -8.56 3.18 -8.60
CA ALA A 90 -9.88 3.72 -8.94
C ALA A 90 -10.49 3.06 -10.20
N GLY A 91 -9.67 2.60 -11.13
CA GLY A 91 -10.12 1.91 -12.34
C GLY A 91 -10.82 0.57 -12.11
N TYR A 92 -10.53 -0.11 -11.01
CA TYR A 92 -11.13 -1.43 -10.70
C TYR A 92 -11.76 -1.51 -9.31
N HIS A 93 -11.42 -0.64 -8.40
CA HIS A 93 -11.99 -0.54 -7.06
C HIS A 93 -12.35 0.90 -6.71
N PRO A 94 -13.36 1.50 -7.39
CA PRO A 94 -13.72 2.91 -7.23
C PRO A 94 -14.21 3.27 -5.82
N ASP A 95 -14.69 2.28 -5.05
CA ASP A 95 -15.15 2.48 -3.67
C ASP A 95 -13.99 2.37 -2.64
N CYS A 96 -12.75 2.11 -3.09
CA CYS A 96 -11.58 2.11 -2.22
C CYS A 96 -11.18 3.54 -1.88
N GLN A 97 -11.18 3.88 -0.60
CA GLN A 97 -10.60 5.13 -0.13
C GLN A 97 -9.07 4.99 -0.15
N VAL A 98 -8.42 5.77 -1.01
CA VAL A 98 -6.96 5.80 -1.10
C VAL A 98 -6.46 7.16 -0.65
N ASP A 99 -5.95 7.20 0.57
CA ASP A 99 -5.31 8.37 1.14
C ASP A 99 -3.81 8.35 0.73
N VAL A 100 -3.29 9.47 0.27
CA VAL A 100 -1.91 9.57 -0.22
C VAL A 100 -1.13 10.58 0.59
N LEU A 101 0.15 10.29 0.85
CA LEU A 101 1.08 11.16 1.55
C LEU A 101 2.38 11.26 0.75
N ASP A 102 2.61 12.42 0.17
CA ASP A 102 3.79 12.76 -0.63
C ASP A 102 4.93 13.17 0.30
N GLU A 103 5.48 12.19 1.00
CA GLU A 103 6.48 12.41 2.04
C GLU A 103 7.53 11.29 2.04
N PHE A 104 8.73 11.66 2.44
CA PHE A 104 9.80 10.72 2.74
C PHE A 104 9.67 10.23 4.18
N VAL A 105 9.73 8.91 4.38
CA VAL A 105 9.67 8.31 5.71
C VAL A 105 11.06 8.12 6.27
N ASP A 106 11.31 8.67 7.45
CA ASP A 106 12.53 8.48 8.21
C ASP A 106 12.24 8.17 9.70
N ALA A 107 13.29 7.96 10.48
CA ALA A 107 13.16 7.63 11.89
C ALA A 107 12.68 8.83 12.74
N GLU A 108 12.81 10.05 12.23
CA GLU A 108 12.48 11.28 12.97
C GLU A 108 11.03 11.67 12.79
N ASN A 109 10.48 11.45 11.59
CA ASN A 109 9.10 11.79 11.27
C ASN A 109 8.10 10.65 11.53
N TRP A 110 8.58 9.42 11.72
CA TRP A 110 7.73 8.28 12.08
C TRP A 110 7.54 8.18 13.61
N PRO A 111 6.34 7.97 14.15
CA PRO A 111 5.05 7.72 13.47
C PRO A 111 4.20 8.99 13.25
N ALA A 112 4.76 10.17 13.41
CA ALA A 112 4.00 11.43 13.30
C ALA A 112 3.32 11.60 11.93
N LEU A 113 3.89 11.05 10.86
CA LEU A 113 3.29 11.00 9.53
C LEU A 113 1.94 10.29 9.49
N LEU A 114 1.67 9.40 10.46
CA LEU A 114 0.40 8.69 10.56
C LEU A 114 -0.70 9.51 11.25
N GLN A 115 -0.48 10.80 11.54
CA GLN A 115 -1.53 11.65 12.10
C GLN A 115 -2.72 11.69 11.12
N GLY A 116 -3.87 11.18 11.58
CA GLY A 116 -5.06 10.99 10.75
C GLY A 116 -5.23 9.59 10.16
N PHE A 117 -4.17 8.79 10.08
CA PHE A 117 -4.26 7.37 9.76
C PHE A 117 -4.38 6.55 11.05
N ARG A 118 -5.31 5.61 11.06
CA ARG A 118 -5.40 4.57 12.11
C ARG A 118 -5.33 3.22 11.41
N PRO A 119 -4.14 2.78 10.99
CA PRO A 119 -4.01 1.53 10.26
C PRO A 119 -4.19 0.32 11.17
N ASP A 120 -4.73 -0.75 10.61
CA ASP A 120 -4.72 -2.10 11.21
C ASP A 120 -3.42 -2.83 10.88
N ALA A 121 -2.77 -2.47 9.77
CA ALA A 121 -1.52 -3.04 9.34
C ALA A 121 -0.65 -2.04 8.58
N VAL A 122 0.66 -2.22 8.66
CA VAL A 122 1.64 -1.49 7.86
C VAL A 122 2.48 -2.49 7.04
N ILE A 123 2.55 -2.22 5.74
CA ILE A 123 3.49 -2.90 4.83
C ILE A 123 4.62 -1.93 4.54
N ASP A 124 5.79 -2.29 5.01
CA ASP A 124 7.01 -1.53 4.79
C ASP A 124 7.75 -2.08 3.57
N ALA A 125 7.69 -1.35 2.48
CA ALA A 125 8.38 -1.65 1.24
C ALA A 125 9.42 -0.56 0.88
N CYS A 126 9.84 0.26 1.86
CA CYS A 126 10.91 1.22 1.68
C CYS A 126 12.29 0.55 1.78
N ASP A 127 13.33 1.22 1.31
CA ASP A 127 14.72 0.76 1.34
C ASP A 127 15.56 1.37 2.48
N GLN A 128 14.98 2.28 3.25
CA GLN A 128 15.66 3.03 4.31
C GLN A 128 15.73 2.21 5.61
N ILE A 129 16.92 1.69 5.94
CA ILE A 129 17.13 0.80 7.12
C ILE A 129 16.70 1.47 8.44
N ARG A 130 17.00 2.76 8.63
CA ARG A 130 16.63 3.49 9.85
C ARG A 130 15.12 3.65 9.98
N ALA A 131 14.44 3.97 8.88
CA ALA A 131 12.99 4.04 8.84
C ALA A 131 12.35 2.67 9.15
N LYS A 132 12.86 1.58 8.55
CA LYS A 132 12.42 0.21 8.83
C LYS A 132 12.51 -0.13 10.31
N THR A 133 13.63 0.19 10.95
CA THR A 133 13.83 -0.07 12.37
C THR A 133 12.83 0.70 13.23
N ALA A 134 12.59 1.97 12.92
CA ALA A 134 11.63 2.81 13.61
C ALA A 134 10.19 2.31 13.46
N MET A 135 9.80 1.94 12.22
CA MET A 135 8.48 1.38 11.94
C MET A 135 8.24 0.06 12.65
N ALA A 136 9.22 -0.86 12.64
CA ALA A 136 9.12 -2.15 13.31
C ALA A 136 9.01 -1.99 14.85
N ALA A 137 9.82 -1.12 15.44
CA ALA A 137 9.77 -0.83 16.87
C ALA A 137 8.42 -0.23 17.29
N TRP A 138 7.93 0.74 16.52
CA TRP A 138 6.63 1.35 16.75
C TRP A 138 5.48 0.35 16.62
N ALA A 139 5.48 -0.47 15.57
CA ALA A 139 4.45 -1.48 15.35
C ALA A 139 4.38 -2.50 16.51
N ARG A 140 5.54 -2.91 17.02
CA ARG A 140 5.63 -3.77 18.19
C ARG A 140 5.02 -3.13 19.43
N GLN A 141 5.30 -1.86 19.69
CA GLN A 141 4.76 -1.12 20.84
C GLN A 141 3.26 -0.88 20.72
N SER A 142 2.77 -0.66 19.51
CA SER A 142 1.36 -0.39 19.20
C SER A 142 0.53 -1.66 18.99
N CYS A 143 1.11 -2.86 19.12
CA CYS A 143 0.47 -4.14 18.82
C CYS A 143 -0.13 -4.18 17.41
N LEU A 144 0.53 -3.56 16.44
CA LEU A 144 0.09 -3.45 15.07
C LEU A 144 0.74 -4.53 14.19
N LEU A 145 0.01 -5.02 13.21
CA LEU A 145 0.58 -5.92 12.22
C LEU A 145 1.55 -5.15 11.31
N TYR A 146 2.80 -5.61 11.30
CA TYR A 146 3.86 -5.06 10.46
C TYR A 146 4.49 -6.17 9.64
N THR A 147 4.69 -5.92 8.35
CA THR A 147 5.44 -6.81 7.46
C THR A 147 6.37 -6.00 6.57
N SER A 148 7.50 -6.58 6.24
CA SER A 148 8.52 -6.01 5.38
C SER A 148 9.09 -7.11 4.49
N PRO A 149 9.50 -6.81 3.25
CA PRO A 149 10.19 -7.78 2.41
C PRO A 149 11.52 -8.20 3.03
N SER A 150 11.94 -9.41 2.70
CA SER A 150 13.26 -9.91 3.10
C SER A 150 14.38 -9.01 2.52
N PRO A 151 15.52 -8.83 3.23
CA PRO A 151 16.69 -8.19 2.66
C PRO A 151 17.15 -8.80 1.34
N ARG A 152 16.83 -10.07 1.09
CA ARG A 152 17.10 -10.75 -0.20
C ARG A 152 16.24 -10.21 -1.33
N ASP A 153 15.02 -9.76 -1.04
CA ASP A 153 14.10 -9.21 -2.04
C ASP A 153 14.49 -7.77 -2.42
N LEU A 154 15.22 -7.08 -1.55
CA LEU A 154 15.71 -5.71 -1.78
C LEU A 154 16.98 -5.66 -2.63
N SER A 155 17.69 -6.76 -2.77
CA SER A 155 18.94 -6.82 -3.54
C SER A 155 18.76 -6.78 -5.06
N THR A 156 17.52 -6.77 -5.54
CA THR A 156 17.14 -6.75 -6.95
C THR A 156 16.45 -5.44 -7.38
N SER A 157 16.42 -4.45 -6.51
CA SER A 157 15.82 -3.13 -6.80
C SER A 157 16.83 -2.13 -7.32
#